data_dc1fbe982b948928a41a4d984552d313
#
_entry.id   dc1fbe982b948928a41a4d984552d313
#
_cell.length_a   1.000
_cell.length_b   1.000
_cell.length_c   1.000
_cell.angle_alpha   90.00
_cell.angle_beta   90.00
_cell.angle_gamma   90.00
#
_symmetry.space_group_name_H-M   'P 1'
#
loop_
_entity.id
_entity.type
_entity.pdbx_description
1 polymer ?
#
loop_
_entity_poly.entity_id
_entity_poly.type
_entity_poly.pdbx_seq_one_letter_code
_entity_poly.pdbx_strand_id
1 'polypeptide(L)'
;MMVGGAVGGAIGGAVGVVGSLATSLAPHLFQRYRDKKAARAITRAYISGILHMEEFHDHAHWYEGLISVIELDENQAMKMLGAANADMNDFLRPTVIAQLGLLKPDVAGDLMLFLNMHDGLRINLKAMTLGQLNDHTRQQKLKVLKSDLAVWRDAMALGRKLVVRLK
;
A
#
# COMPACT_ATOMS: atom_id res chain seq x y z
N MET A 1 62.11 -9.80 41.95
CA MET A 1 61.21 -8.75 41.49
C MET A 1 60.35 -9.29 40.35
N MET A 2 59.08 -9.62 40.65
CA MET A 2 58.10 -10.09 39.67
C MET A 2 57.15 -8.95 39.37
N VAL A 3 57.18 -8.43 38.13
CA VAL A 3 56.13 -7.53 37.58
C VAL A 3 55.87 -8.01 36.16
N GLY A 4 54.90 -8.93 36.01
CA GLY A 4 54.56 -9.48 34.70
C GLY A 4 53.17 -10.11 34.60
N GLY A 5 52.28 -9.91 35.57
CA GLY A 5 51.01 -10.66 35.60
C GLY A 5 49.71 -9.91 35.31
N ALA A 6 49.73 -8.59 35.15
CA ALA A 6 48.47 -7.79 35.13
C ALA A 6 47.96 -7.37 33.75
N VAL A 7 48.76 -7.46 32.70
CA VAL A 7 48.38 -6.91 31.35
C VAL A 7 47.68 -7.98 30.51
N GLY A 8 47.93 -9.25 30.72
CA GLY A 8 47.29 -10.34 29.96
C GLY A 8 45.80 -10.58 30.27
N GLY A 9 45.37 -10.25 31.48
CA GLY A 9 43.94 -10.48 31.91
C GLY A 9 42.96 -9.50 31.35
N ALA A 10 43.38 -8.21 31.13
CA ALA A 10 42.48 -7.16 30.63
C ALA A 10 42.17 -7.31 29.14
N ILE A 11 43.12 -7.76 28.35
CA ILE A 11 42.91 -7.95 26.89
C ILE A 11 42.06 -9.16 26.61
N GLY A 12 42.22 -10.25 27.37
CA GLY A 12 41.40 -11.46 27.21
C GLY A 12 39.93 -11.22 27.60
N GLY A 13 39.65 -10.40 28.64
CA GLY A 13 38.31 -10.05 29.06
C GLY A 13 37.59 -9.18 28.05
N ALA A 14 38.25 -8.21 27.45
CA ALA A 14 37.61 -7.34 26.42
C ALA A 14 37.29 -8.10 25.14
N VAL A 15 38.13 -8.98 24.66
CA VAL A 15 37.88 -9.81 23.48
C VAL A 15 36.75 -10.81 23.73
N GLY A 16 36.66 -11.39 24.94
CA GLY A 16 35.56 -12.29 25.32
C GLY A 16 34.20 -11.61 25.37
N VAL A 17 34.12 -10.39 25.91
CA VAL A 17 32.85 -9.62 25.98
C VAL A 17 32.40 -9.19 24.58
N VAL A 18 33.29 -8.69 23.73
CA VAL A 18 32.97 -8.31 22.35
C VAL A 18 32.55 -9.53 21.54
N GLY A 19 33.23 -10.68 21.70
CA GLY A 19 32.86 -11.93 21.04
C GLY A 19 31.47 -12.45 21.49
N SER A 20 31.15 -12.39 22.77
CA SER A 20 29.85 -12.85 23.29
C SER A 20 28.70 -11.92 22.87
N LEU A 21 28.92 -10.60 22.82
CA LEU A 21 27.94 -9.63 22.31
C LEU A 21 27.69 -9.83 20.81
N ALA A 22 28.75 -10.04 20.02
CA ALA A 22 28.63 -10.29 18.59
C ALA A 22 27.85 -11.59 18.29
N THR A 23 28.11 -12.66 19.02
CA THR A 23 27.38 -13.94 18.86
C THR A 23 25.93 -13.86 19.32
N SER A 24 25.60 -13.07 20.34
CA SER A 24 24.21 -12.88 20.80
C SER A 24 23.42 -11.93 19.92
N LEU A 25 24.03 -10.89 19.34
CA LEU A 25 23.34 -9.89 18.53
C LEU A 25 23.21 -10.29 17.05
N ALA A 26 24.17 -11.05 16.50
CA ALA A 26 24.16 -11.45 15.10
C ALA A 26 22.88 -12.18 14.66
N PRO A 27 22.32 -13.17 15.43
CA PRO A 27 21.07 -13.82 15.06
C PRO A 27 19.90 -12.86 15.01
N HIS A 28 19.80 -11.91 15.96
CA HIS A 28 18.73 -10.91 16.01
C HIS A 28 18.81 -9.93 14.84
N LEU A 29 20.01 -9.48 14.49
CA LEU A 29 20.23 -8.59 13.33
C LEU A 29 19.90 -9.33 12.03
N PHE A 30 20.30 -10.58 11.91
CA PHE A 30 20.01 -11.40 10.74
C PHE A 30 18.51 -11.69 10.59
N GLN A 31 17.82 -12.02 11.70
CA GLN A 31 16.37 -12.20 11.72
C GLN A 31 15.67 -10.92 11.29
N ARG A 32 16.01 -9.78 11.88
CA ARG A 32 15.44 -8.48 11.53
C ARG A 32 15.68 -8.09 10.06
N TYR A 33 16.83 -8.46 9.50
CA TYR A 33 17.10 -8.25 8.07
C TYR A 33 16.18 -9.10 7.19
N ARG A 34 16.01 -10.38 7.55
CA ARG A 34 15.09 -11.29 6.84
C ARG A 34 13.67 -10.80 6.91
N ASP A 35 13.20 -10.35 8.07
CA ASP A 35 11.85 -9.85 8.28
C ASP A 35 11.59 -8.60 7.42
N LYS A 36 12.54 -7.68 7.37
CA LYS A 36 12.45 -6.50 6.48
C LYS A 36 12.41 -6.88 5.00
N LYS A 37 13.19 -7.87 4.58
CA LYS A 37 13.19 -8.35 3.19
C LYS A 37 11.85 -9.02 2.85
N ALA A 38 11.33 -9.85 3.76
CA ALA A 38 10.03 -10.49 3.59
C ALA A 38 8.89 -9.47 3.55
N ALA A 39 8.89 -8.47 4.45
CA ALA A 39 7.92 -7.40 4.48
C ALA A 39 7.87 -6.62 3.16
N ARG A 40 9.03 -6.27 2.59
CA ARG A 40 9.10 -5.60 1.27
C ARG A 40 8.53 -6.47 0.16
N ALA A 41 8.90 -7.76 0.13
CA ALA A 41 8.43 -8.68 -0.90
C ALA A 41 6.90 -8.87 -0.85
N ILE A 42 6.33 -9.07 0.34
CA ILE A 42 4.89 -9.23 0.56
C ILE A 42 4.15 -7.94 0.16
N THR A 43 4.63 -6.78 0.64
CA THR A 43 4.01 -5.49 0.34
C THR A 43 4.07 -5.20 -1.17
N ARG A 44 5.19 -5.49 -1.81
CA ARG A 44 5.34 -5.34 -3.26
C ARG A 44 4.37 -6.23 -4.03
N ALA A 45 4.28 -7.51 -3.66
CA ALA A 45 3.37 -8.45 -4.31
C ALA A 45 1.91 -8.00 -4.16
N TYR A 46 1.53 -7.53 -2.97
CA TYR A 46 0.19 -7.01 -2.69
C TYR A 46 -0.15 -5.79 -3.56
N ILE A 47 0.72 -4.77 -3.61
CA ILE A 47 0.49 -3.58 -4.45
C ILE A 47 0.44 -3.97 -5.93
N SER A 48 1.35 -4.85 -6.38
CA SER A 48 1.35 -5.33 -7.77
C SER A 48 0.05 -6.07 -8.12
N GLY A 49 -0.51 -6.83 -7.17
CA GLY A 49 -1.82 -7.48 -7.33
C GLY A 49 -2.95 -6.47 -7.52
N ILE A 50 -3.00 -5.43 -6.67
CA ILE A 50 -3.99 -4.35 -6.83
C ILE A 50 -3.84 -3.68 -8.21
N LEU A 51 -2.62 -3.26 -8.58
CA LEU A 51 -2.38 -2.60 -9.86
C LEU A 51 -2.80 -3.46 -11.05
N HIS A 52 -2.50 -4.76 -11.00
CA HIS A 52 -2.89 -5.69 -12.06
C HIS A 52 -4.41 -5.85 -12.17
N MET A 53 -5.11 -5.96 -11.04
CA MET A 53 -6.58 -6.03 -11.02
C MET A 53 -7.21 -4.74 -11.55
N GLU A 54 -6.68 -3.59 -11.15
CA GLU A 54 -7.17 -2.28 -11.61
C GLU A 54 -6.93 -2.08 -13.11
N GLU A 55 -5.78 -2.52 -13.64
CA GLU A 55 -5.48 -2.50 -15.08
C GLU A 55 -6.36 -3.49 -15.86
N PHE A 56 -6.61 -4.69 -15.31
CA PHE A 56 -7.49 -5.68 -15.94
C PHE A 56 -8.94 -5.21 -16.06
N HIS A 57 -9.45 -4.53 -15.04
CA HIS A 57 -10.82 -3.98 -15.05
C HIS A 57 -10.94 -2.66 -15.80
N ASP A 58 -9.83 -2.03 -16.16
CA ASP A 58 -9.76 -0.75 -16.88
C ASP A 58 -10.69 0.33 -16.29
N HIS A 59 -10.62 0.48 -14.97
CA HIS A 59 -11.48 1.41 -14.23
C HIS A 59 -11.39 2.85 -14.74
N ALA A 60 -10.20 3.28 -15.24
CA ALA A 60 -10.06 4.61 -15.81
C ALA A 60 -10.98 4.82 -17.02
N HIS A 61 -10.95 3.89 -17.95
CA HIS A 61 -11.79 3.93 -19.14
C HIS A 61 -13.28 3.82 -18.78
N TRP A 62 -13.60 2.99 -17.78
CA TRP A 62 -14.96 2.90 -17.27
C TRP A 62 -15.47 4.23 -16.71
N TYR A 63 -14.65 4.94 -15.88
CA TYR A 63 -15.00 6.28 -15.38
C TYR A 63 -15.15 7.31 -16.51
N GLU A 64 -14.24 7.31 -17.49
CA GLU A 64 -14.30 8.19 -18.65
C GLU A 64 -15.58 7.94 -19.48
N GLY A 65 -15.90 6.67 -19.71
CA GLY A 65 -17.13 6.26 -20.39
C GLY A 65 -18.38 6.73 -19.63
N LEU A 66 -18.41 6.53 -18.32
CA LEU A 66 -19.52 6.97 -17.47
C LEU A 66 -19.70 8.49 -17.47
N ILE A 67 -18.61 9.26 -17.40
CA ILE A 67 -18.63 10.72 -17.49
C ILE A 67 -19.23 11.14 -18.83
N SER A 68 -18.79 10.53 -19.94
CA SER A 68 -19.30 10.82 -21.28
C SER A 68 -20.79 10.49 -21.41
N VAL A 69 -21.22 9.36 -20.84
CA VAL A 69 -22.65 8.97 -20.88
C VAL A 69 -23.50 9.90 -20.04
N ILE A 70 -23.05 10.35 -18.86
CA ILE A 70 -23.79 11.37 -18.07
C ILE A 70 -23.94 12.68 -18.84
N GLU A 71 -22.96 13.05 -19.63
CA GLU A 71 -23.01 14.26 -20.48
C GLU A 71 -24.06 14.14 -21.60
N LEU A 72 -24.43 12.93 -22.01
CA LEU A 72 -25.42 12.65 -23.06
C LEU A 72 -26.77 12.24 -22.50
N ASP A 73 -26.79 11.20 -21.66
CA ASP A 73 -27.99 10.59 -21.06
C ASP A 73 -27.72 10.16 -19.62
N GLU A 74 -28.22 10.94 -18.67
CA GLU A 74 -28.03 10.70 -17.24
C GLU A 74 -28.70 9.41 -16.77
N ASN A 75 -29.86 9.04 -17.32
CA ASN A 75 -30.58 7.83 -16.91
C ASN A 75 -29.83 6.56 -17.32
N GLN A 76 -29.20 6.56 -18.49
CA GLN A 76 -28.37 5.45 -18.95
C GLN A 76 -27.13 5.29 -18.07
N ALA A 77 -26.49 6.39 -17.70
CA ALA A 77 -25.34 6.38 -16.81
C ALA A 77 -25.66 5.79 -15.43
N MET A 78 -26.81 6.13 -14.86
CA MET A 78 -27.24 5.59 -13.56
C MET A 78 -27.51 4.08 -13.61
N LYS A 79 -28.00 3.55 -14.73
CA LYS A 79 -28.13 2.10 -14.94
C LYS A 79 -26.76 1.41 -15.01
N MET A 80 -25.79 2.01 -15.67
CA MET A 80 -24.40 1.49 -15.72
C MET A 80 -23.76 1.44 -14.34
N LEU A 81 -23.96 2.47 -13.51
CA LEU A 81 -23.49 2.50 -12.12
C LEU A 81 -24.08 1.36 -11.29
N GLY A 82 -25.38 1.13 -11.37
CA GLY A 82 -26.05 0.08 -10.62
C GLY A 82 -25.59 -1.35 -10.97
N ALA A 83 -24.95 -1.53 -12.14
CA ALA A 83 -24.41 -2.81 -12.58
C ALA A 83 -22.93 -3.04 -12.14
N ALA A 84 -22.26 -2.04 -11.61
CA ALA A 84 -20.86 -2.16 -11.19
C ALA A 84 -20.74 -3.02 -9.91
N ASN A 85 -19.75 -3.91 -9.88
CA ASN A 85 -19.44 -4.71 -8.70
C ASN A 85 -18.30 -4.08 -7.91
N ALA A 86 -18.60 -3.62 -6.69
CA ALA A 86 -17.64 -2.96 -5.81
C ALA A 86 -17.11 -3.87 -4.67
N ASP A 87 -17.58 -5.11 -4.59
CA ASP A 87 -17.16 -6.01 -3.52
C ASP A 87 -15.86 -6.74 -3.87
N MET A 88 -14.77 -6.28 -3.26
CA MET A 88 -13.47 -6.96 -3.28
C MET A 88 -13.07 -7.31 -1.85
N ASN A 89 -12.92 -8.60 -1.57
CA ASN A 89 -12.36 -9.06 -0.31
C ASN A 89 -10.83 -8.88 -0.33
N ASP A 90 -10.32 -8.11 0.63
CA ASP A 90 -8.89 -7.84 0.77
C ASP A 90 -8.32 -8.59 1.99
N PHE A 91 -8.05 -9.87 1.81
CA PHE A 91 -7.51 -10.74 2.88
C PHE A 91 -6.05 -10.42 3.26
N LEU A 92 -5.27 -9.82 2.36
CA LEU A 92 -3.84 -9.58 2.59
C LEU A 92 -3.55 -8.26 3.27
N ARG A 93 -4.49 -7.32 3.25
CA ARG A 93 -4.31 -5.97 3.82
C ARG A 93 -3.91 -5.97 5.30
N PRO A 94 -4.56 -6.74 6.21
CA PRO A 94 -4.14 -6.78 7.61
C PRO A 94 -2.69 -7.21 7.78
N THR A 95 -2.23 -8.18 6.98
CA THR A 95 -0.85 -8.66 6.97
C THR A 95 0.12 -7.56 6.55
N VAL A 96 -0.21 -6.78 5.52
CA VAL A 96 0.61 -5.67 5.02
C VAL A 96 0.68 -4.53 6.05
N ILE A 97 -0.44 -4.18 6.67
CA ILE A 97 -0.51 -3.15 7.71
C ILE A 97 0.35 -3.55 8.93
N ALA A 98 0.30 -4.80 9.37
CA ALA A 98 1.11 -5.31 10.47
C ALA A 98 2.63 -5.20 10.22
N GLN A 99 3.04 -5.11 8.96
CA GLN A 99 4.45 -5.04 8.56
C GLN A 99 4.97 -3.62 8.32
N LEU A 100 4.13 -2.57 8.47
CA LEU A 100 4.51 -1.17 8.22
C LEU A 100 5.78 -0.74 8.99
N GLY A 101 5.92 -1.17 10.25
CA GLY A 101 7.09 -0.88 11.09
C GLY A 101 8.42 -1.49 10.60
N LEU A 102 8.37 -2.42 9.64
CA LEU A 102 9.54 -3.03 9.01
C LEU A 102 9.99 -2.30 7.74
N LEU A 103 9.15 -1.42 7.20
CA LEU A 103 9.44 -0.59 6.03
C LEU A 103 10.18 0.68 6.43
N LYS A 104 10.78 1.36 5.46
CA LYS A 104 11.30 2.72 5.67
C LYS A 104 10.12 3.68 5.92
N PRO A 105 10.24 4.67 6.81
CA PRO A 105 9.13 5.57 7.18
C PRO A 105 8.45 6.25 5.99
N ASP A 106 9.23 6.70 5.02
CA ASP A 106 8.75 7.34 3.80
C ASP A 106 7.98 6.37 2.88
N VAL A 107 8.42 5.10 2.82
CA VAL A 107 7.70 4.04 2.08
C VAL A 107 6.42 3.65 2.81
N ALA A 108 6.46 3.56 4.13
CA ALA A 108 5.27 3.25 4.93
C ALA A 108 4.22 4.36 4.81
N GLY A 109 4.62 5.64 4.82
CA GLY A 109 3.74 6.77 4.61
C GLY A 109 3.08 6.76 3.22
N ASP A 110 3.88 6.57 2.16
CA ASP A 110 3.36 6.47 0.79
C ASP A 110 2.43 5.25 0.63
N LEU A 111 2.72 4.13 1.30
CA LEU A 111 1.86 2.95 1.30
C LEU A 111 0.51 3.23 1.96
N MET A 112 0.50 3.87 3.12
CA MET A 112 -0.75 4.26 3.79
C MET A 112 -1.58 5.22 2.94
N LEU A 113 -0.93 6.19 2.28
CA LEU A 113 -1.61 7.10 1.36
C LEU A 113 -2.24 6.32 0.19
N PHE A 114 -1.50 5.42 -0.46
CA PHE A 114 -2.02 4.56 -1.52
C PHE A 114 -3.24 3.76 -1.08
N LEU A 115 -3.16 3.11 0.08
CA LEU A 115 -4.25 2.30 0.63
C LEU A 115 -5.49 3.16 0.93
N ASN A 116 -5.31 4.34 1.50
CA ASN A 116 -6.41 5.26 1.80
C ASN A 116 -7.11 5.78 0.53
N MET A 117 -6.33 6.11 -0.51
CA MET A 117 -6.88 6.52 -1.80
C MET A 117 -7.69 5.38 -2.43
N HIS A 118 -7.13 4.17 -2.47
CA HIS A 118 -7.80 3.00 -3.02
C HIS A 118 -9.07 2.65 -2.26
N ASP A 119 -9.08 2.73 -0.92
CA ASP A 119 -10.27 2.51 -0.11
C ASP A 119 -11.35 3.57 -0.34
N GLY A 120 -10.94 4.84 -0.39
CA GLY A 120 -11.86 5.95 -0.67
C GLY A 120 -12.60 5.73 -1.99
N LEU A 121 -11.87 5.31 -3.04
CA LEU A 121 -12.46 4.99 -4.33
C LEU A 121 -13.47 3.83 -4.24
N ARG A 122 -13.12 2.75 -3.52
CA ARG A 122 -14.02 1.61 -3.32
C ARG A 122 -15.28 1.98 -2.55
N ILE A 123 -15.14 2.80 -1.51
CA ILE A 123 -16.27 3.29 -0.71
C ILE A 123 -17.18 4.14 -1.60
N ASN A 124 -16.61 5.06 -2.39
CA ASN A 124 -17.36 5.91 -3.31
C ASN A 124 -18.06 5.08 -4.38
N LEU A 125 -17.36 4.13 -5.00
CA LEU A 125 -17.96 3.25 -6.00
C LEU A 125 -19.13 2.46 -5.41
N LYS A 126 -18.98 1.88 -4.21
CA LYS A 126 -20.05 1.19 -3.51
C LYS A 126 -21.23 2.12 -3.20
N ALA A 127 -20.96 3.33 -2.74
CA ALA A 127 -21.98 4.34 -2.49
C ALA A 127 -22.77 4.69 -3.76
N MET A 128 -22.06 4.83 -4.89
CA MET A 128 -22.67 5.08 -6.20
C MET A 128 -23.55 3.92 -6.66
N THR A 129 -23.10 2.66 -6.52
CA THR A 129 -23.89 1.48 -6.89
C THR A 129 -25.14 1.31 -6.04
N LEU A 130 -25.12 1.81 -4.79
CA LEU A 130 -26.28 1.85 -3.89
C LEU A 130 -27.21 3.05 -4.15
N GLY A 131 -26.96 3.83 -5.19
CA GLY A 131 -27.86 4.91 -5.61
C GLY A 131 -27.67 6.23 -4.84
N GLN A 132 -26.60 6.40 -4.05
CA GLN A 132 -26.38 7.62 -3.27
C GLN A 132 -26.18 8.88 -4.14
N LEU A 133 -25.93 8.73 -5.43
CA LEU A 133 -25.90 9.84 -6.38
C LEU A 133 -27.26 10.19 -6.99
N ASN A 134 -28.31 9.43 -6.72
CA ASN A 134 -29.61 9.62 -7.40
C ASN A 134 -30.15 11.03 -7.20
N ASP A 135 -30.03 11.58 -5.99
CA ASP A 135 -30.54 12.90 -5.61
C ASP A 135 -29.59 14.07 -5.99
N HIS A 136 -28.43 13.76 -6.56
CA HIS A 136 -27.47 14.78 -6.98
C HIS A 136 -27.84 15.36 -8.35
N THR A 137 -27.59 16.66 -8.53
CA THR A 137 -27.70 17.26 -9.86
C THR A 137 -26.64 16.67 -10.81
N ARG A 138 -26.90 16.72 -12.11
CA ARG A 138 -25.96 16.29 -13.15
C ARG A 138 -24.55 16.87 -12.95
N GLN A 139 -24.43 18.15 -12.61
CA GLN A 139 -23.14 18.79 -12.36
C GLN A 139 -22.42 18.22 -11.12
N GLN A 140 -23.17 17.92 -10.05
CA GLN A 140 -22.62 17.29 -8.86
C GLN A 140 -22.13 15.87 -9.16
N LYS A 141 -22.90 15.09 -9.90
CA LYS A 141 -22.48 13.74 -10.35
C LYS A 141 -21.20 13.80 -11.16
N LEU A 142 -21.11 14.67 -12.14
CA LEU A 142 -19.90 14.88 -12.95
C LEU A 142 -18.70 15.30 -12.10
N LYS A 143 -18.91 16.20 -11.13
CA LYS A 143 -17.83 16.62 -10.22
C LYS A 143 -17.28 15.45 -9.40
N VAL A 144 -18.14 14.62 -8.84
CA VAL A 144 -17.73 13.42 -8.07
C VAL A 144 -16.94 12.48 -8.96
N LEU A 145 -17.46 12.10 -10.11
CA LEU A 145 -16.78 11.13 -11.01
C LEU A 145 -15.44 11.66 -11.54
N LYS A 146 -15.35 12.94 -11.89
CA LYS A 146 -14.08 13.55 -12.32
C LYS A 146 -13.06 13.59 -11.19
N SER A 147 -13.52 13.84 -9.95
CA SER A 147 -12.66 13.80 -8.76
C SER A 147 -12.17 12.37 -8.49
N ASP A 148 -13.03 11.38 -8.54
CA ASP A 148 -12.67 9.99 -8.32
C ASP A 148 -11.70 9.47 -9.39
N LEU A 149 -11.91 9.83 -10.66
CA LEU A 149 -10.98 9.50 -11.74
C LEU A 149 -9.59 10.10 -11.51
N ALA A 150 -9.51 11.34 -11.02
CA ALA A 150 -8.24 11.98 -10.69
C ALA A 150 -7.54 11.23 -9.53
N VAL A 151 -8.25 10.96 -8.44
CA VAL A 151 -7.73 10.19 -7.29
C VAL A 151 -7.27 8.80 -7.74
N TRP A 152 -8.03 8.13 -8.61
CA TRP A 152 -7.67 6.83 -9.14
C TRP A 152 -6.33 6.88 -9.91
N ARG A 153 -6.14 7.86 -10.80
CA ARG A 153 -4.89 8.04 -11.55
C ARG A 153 -3.70 8.30 -10.63
N ASP A 154 -3.88 9.12 -9.61
CA ASP A 154 -2.85 9.43 -8.62
C ASP A 154 -2.50 8.18 -7.78
N ALA A 155 -3.50 7.41 -7.36
CA ALA A 155 -3.29 6.15 -6.65
C ALA A 155 -2.49 5.15 -7.48
N MET A 156 -2.83 4.97 -8.77
CA MET A 156 -2.11 4.08 -9.67
C MET A 156 -0.66 4.53 -9.90
N ALA A 157 -0.43 5.83 -10.05
CA ALA A 157 0.92 6.38 -10.18
C ALA A 157 1.75 6.14 -8.91
N LEU A 158 1.16 6.37 -7.73
CA LEU A 158 1.80 6.13 -6.44
C LEU A 158 2.10 4.63 -6.22
N GLY A 159 1.15 3.76 -6.55
CA GLY A 159 1.34 2.30 -6.48
C GLY A 159 2.50 1.80 -7.34
N ARG A 160 2.61 2.26 -8.59
CA ARG A 160 3.74 1.93 -9.48
C ARG A 160 5.08 2.42 -8.90
N LYS A 161 5.12 3.63 -8.35
CA LYS A 161 6.31 4.17 -7.66
C LYS A 161 6.71 3.31 -6.46
N LEU A 162 5.74 2.88 -5.66
CA LEU A 162 5.97 2.01 -4.50
C LEU A 162 6.54 0.64 -4.91
N VAL A 163 6.02 0.01 -5.95
CA VAL A 163 6.53 -1.28 -6.48
C VAL A 163 8.00 -1.19 -6.87
N VAL A 164 8.43 -0.05 -7.43
CA VAL A 164 9.84 0.19 -7.77
C VAL A 164 10.70 0.37 -6.52
N ARG A 165 10.22 1.11 -5.50
CA ARG A 165 10.95 1.39 -4.25
C ARG A 165 11.05 0.19 -3.31
N LEU A 166 10.20 -0.81 -3.48
CA LEU A 166 10.18 -2.05 -2.71
C LEU A 166 11.04 -3.18 -3.32
N LYS A 167 11.74 -2.91 -4.40
CA LYS A 167 12.77 -3.82 -4.93
C LYS A 167 13.98 -3.85 -3.98
#